data_0fe9b696924fc80444d4eda0eef6236a
#
_entry.id   0fe9b696924fc80444d4eda0eef6236a
#
_cell.length_a   1.000
_cell.length_b   1.000
_cell.length_c   1.000
_cell.angle_alpha   90.00
_cell.angle_beta   90.00
_cell.angle_gamma   90.00
#
_symmetry.space_group_name_H-M   'P 1'
#
loop_
_entity.id
_entity.type
_entity.pdbx_description
1 polymer ?
#
loop_
_entity_poly.entity_id
_entity_poly.type
_entity_poly.pdbx_seq_one_letter_code
_entity_poly.pdbx_strand_id
1 'polypeptide(L)'
;MGFRFDCTAIAYFLLLPTIALLSLSYFNHFKVIKSIRKIHQFLFVVLSSIICVVTINYFKEYDDQFNNFMFLALYDDQKAVLQTILEYYHPFLNGFILILSILIGLLIFKKFENKTLIYRTLNSIDLKFKKPTFIIIFLLLFVAGIRGSFSSIPVLRQYSGVSKDEFLNKTIINPYRSLKYAISDFNRVNLLNSKNPFLSEKEFDKLYPYSKVTDALQHKAKGAKIEKPKQIFLVVMESYDSWPLMDKYKDFHLADNLKDIASRGTHFYNFLPSGNTTIDSFGAIMTNVPNCGINLSHIGTVNEPFVTSIFSQFKKLGYQTNFYYGGYLSWENIGELSKYQGVDRIFSGVDGGGKTDTGGWGIEDEKLFNLVMKNTDKEKYTFNLILTTSYHAPYSVDLEAKGFPYKSTDDFPAEAKKYFDGSMNIKELGHLWYGDKAIGDFVKIAKKKYSNSIFCFTGDHFGRKFINSKPNLYEKSSVAFIMYGKNIPIQKNDNPGSHIDIMPTLFELIAPKDFEYYSFGKSMFDDKNFGLGYQKMISKKELNYFPNDKKPETFIMDASKKSFDKSMKKEHDKIMALAWYYTMKGNNLKKKSIK
;
A
#
# COMPACT_ATOMS: atom_id res chain seq x y z
N MET A 1 14.05 11.10 21.47
CA MET A 1 14.61 10.28 20.36
C MET A 1 14.74 11.10 19.06
N GLY A 2 13.75 11.90 18.66
CA GLY A 2 13.80 12.75 17.45
C GLY A 2 15.08 13.57 17.32
N PHE A 3 15.50 14.27 18.38
CA PHE A 3 16.76 15.01 18.40
C PHE A 3 17.99 14.20 17.95
N ARG A 4 18.04 12.90 18.25
CA ARG A 4 19.14 12.03 17.80
C ARG A 4 19.14 11.83 16.29
N PHE A 5 17.97 11.69 15.68
CA PHE A 5 17.82 11.62 14.22
C PHE A 5 18.15 12.96 13.57
N ASP A 6 17.76 14.09 14.18
CA ASP A 6 18.07 15.43 13.68
C ASP A 6 19.57 15.70 13.70
N CYS A 7 20.26 15.33 14.79
CA CYS A 7 21.71 15.40 14.87
C CYS A 7 22.40 14.67 13.72
N THR A 8 21.88 13.50 13.29
CA THR A 8 22.47 12.78 12.14
C THR A 8 22.33 13.58 10.85
N ALA A 9 21.16 14.13 10.56
CA ALA A 9 20.96 14.94 9.35
C ALA A 9 21.84 16.19 9.34
N ILE A 10 21.86 16.93 10.44
CA ILE A 10 22.70 18.13 10.62
C ILE A 10 24.19 17.78 10.46
N ALA A 11 24.65 16.70 11.08
CA ALA A 11 26.05 16.28 10.99
C ALA A 11 26.46 15.92 9.56
N TYR A 12 25.57 15.26 8.77
CA TYR A 12 25.83 15.02 7.35
C TYR A 12 25.95 16.31 6.54
N PHE A 13 25.07 17.29 6.77
CA PHE A 13 25.19 18.61 6.11
C PHE A 13 26.45 19.35 6.52
N LEU A 14 26.89 19.21 7.76
CA LEU A 14 28.11 19.86 8.26
C LEU A 14 29.39 19.11 7.85
N LEU A 15 29.33 17.92 7.27
CA LEU A 15 30.51 17.12 6.95
C LEU A 15 31.47 17.85 6.03
N LEU A 16 31.00 18.37 4.88
CA LEU A 16 31.86 19.07 3.94
C LEU A 16 32.38 20.41 4.49
N PRO A 17 31.57 21.26 5.12
CA PRO A 17 32.07 22.44 5.82
C PRO A 17 33.12 22.13 6.91
N THR A 18 32.94 21.02 7.64
CA THR A 18 33.90 20.61 8.67
C THR A 18 35.23 20.15 8.07
N ILE A 19 35.19 19.32 7.01
CA ILE A 19 36.39 18.92 6.28
C ILE A 19 37.10 20.14 5.71
N ALA A 20 36.37 21.06 5.09
CA ALA A 20 36.92 22.29 4.56
C ALA A 20 37.56 23.16 5.67
N LEU A 21 36.91 23.24 6.85
CA LEU A 21 37.46 23.97 7.98
C LEU A 21 38.78 23.35 8.45
N LEU A 22 38.83 22.04 8.62
CA LEU A 22 40.03 21.35 9.13
C LEU A 22 41.19 21.37 8.13
N SER A 23 40.92 21.18 6.83
CA SER A 23 41.97 21.13 5.81
C SER A 23 42.42 22.53 5.36
N LEU A 24 41.48 23.40 4.98
CA LEU A 24 41.80 24.69 4.40
C LEU A 24 42.26 25.74 5.46
N SER A 25 41.92 25.55 6.74
CA SER A 25 42.42 26.39 7.81
C SER A 25 43.93 26.25 8.00
N TYR A 26 44.47 25.06 7.77
CA TYR A 26 45.92 24.79 7.81
C TYR A 26 46.66 25.63 6.76
N PHE A 27 46.05 25.87 5.61
CA PHE A 27 46.60 26.70 4.52
C PHE A 27 46.13 28.17 4.55
N ASN A 28 45.47 28.61 5.62
CA ASN A 28 44.95 29.98 5.77
C ASN A 28 43.92 30.44 4.71
N HIS A 29 43.22 29.51 4.05
CA HIS A 29 42.22 29.82 3.01
C HIS A 29 40.83 30.19 3.60
N PHE A 30 40.79 31.12 4.57
CA PHE A 30 39.57 31.53 5.29
C PHE A 30 38.44 32.07 4.42
N LYS A 31 38.79 32.75 3.30
CA LYS A 31 37.76 33.26 2.33
C LYS A 31 36.99 32.08 1.69
N VAL A 32 37.68 31.00 1.31
CA VAL A 32 37.09 29.81 0.71
C VAL A 32 36.21 29.08 1.72
N ILE A 33 36.69 28.92 2.95
CA ILE A 33 35.91 28.32 4.04
C ILE A 33 34.60 29.11 4.29
N LYS A 34 34.69 30.45 4.31
CA LYS A 34 33.49 31.30 4.47
C LYS A 34 32.49 31.11 3.31
N SER A 35 32.97 31.00 2.09
CA SER A 35 32.12 30.78 0.91
C SER A 35 31.47 29.40 0.94
N ILE A 36 32.21 28.33 1.23
CA ILE A 36 31.68 26.99 1.40
C ILE A 36 30.59 26.97 2.48
N ARG A 37 30.85 27.58 3.63
CA ARG A 37 29.87 27.68 4.72
C ARG A 37 28.58 28.35 4.26
N LYS A 38 28.67 29.52 3.59
CA LYS A 38 27.49 30.27 3.12
C LYS A 38 26.67 29.50 2.10
N ILE A 39 27.32 28.81 1.15
CA ILE A 39 26.66 27.97 0.17
C ILE A 39 25.92 26.84 0.87
N HIS A 40 26.58 26.15 1.82
CA HIS A 40 25.95 25.04 2.55
C HIS A 40 24.80 25.51 3.46
N GLN A 41 24.91 26.66 4.09
CA GLN A 41 23.82 27.26 4.85
C GLN A 41 22.60 27.54 3.96
N PHE A 42 22.82 28.12 2.79
CA PHE A 42 21.77 28.37 1.81
C PHE A 42 21.13 27.05 1.35
N LEU A 43 21.94 26.08 0.92
CA LEU A 43 21.45 24.77 0.48
C LEU A 43 20.69 24.04 1.59
N PHE A 44 21.17 24.09 2.83
CA PHE A 44 20.48 23.49 3.98
C PHE A 44 19.10 24.10 4.19
N VAL A 45 18.99 25.44 4.16
CA VAL A 45 17.69 26.11 4.32
C VAL A 45 16.72 25.75 3.19
N VAL A 46 17.18 25.84 1.94
CA VAL A 46 16.33 25.57 0.77
C VAL A 46 15.87 24.11 0.77
N LEU A 47 16.80 23.16 0.90
CA LEU A 47 16.48 21.72 0.88
C LEU A 47 15.61 21.32 2.08
N SER A 48 15.87 21.87 3.28
CA SER A 48 15.04 21.59 4.45
C SER A 48 13.62 22.12 4.28
N SER A 49 13.47 23.32 3.73
CA SER A 49 12.15 23.90 3.46
C SER A 49 11.37 23.07 2.43
N ILE A 50 12.01 22.67 1.33
CA ILE A 50 11.38 21.83 0.31
C ILE A 50 10.95 20.48 0.91
N ILE A 51 11.88 19.77 1.57
CA ILE A 51 11.58 18.43 2.08
C ILE A 51 10.52 18.47 3.17
N CYS A 52 10.47 19.51 4.00
CA CYS A 52 9.42 19.66 5.02
C CYS A 52 8.04 19.89 4.39
N VAL A 53 7.92 20.80 3.40
CA VAL A 53 6.64 21.05 2.72
C VAL A 53 6.16 19.78 2.00
N VAL A 54 7.03 19.07 1.31
CA VAL A 54 6.69 17.82 0.63
C VAL A 54 6.29 16.75 1.65
N THR A 55 7.02 16.61 2.77
CA THR A 55 6.73 15.62 3.81
C THR A 55 5.35 15.85 4.45
N ILE A 56 4.97 17.10 4.71
CA ILE A 56 3.66 17.41 5.31
C ILE A 56 2.53 16.94 4.38
N ASN A 57 2.64 17.22 3.09
CA ASN A 57 1.62 16.78 2.12
C ASN A 57 1.64 15.26 1.93
N TYR A 58 2.82 14.66 1.86
CA TYR A 58 2.96 13.20 1.81
C TYR A 58 2.34 12.53 3.04
N PHE A 59 2.58 13.09 4.23
CA PHE A 59 2.03 12.56 5.47
C PHE A 59 0.49 12.65 5.53
N LYS A 60 -0.08 13.74 5.00
CA LYS A 60 -1.54 13.89 4.90
C LYS A 60 -2.17 12.82 4.01
N GLU A 61 -1.47 12.40 2.95
CA GLU A 61 -1.97 11.41 2.00
C GLU A 61 -1.80 9.98 2.51
N TYR A 62 -0.61 9.65 3.00
CA TYR A 62 -0.23 8.28 3.33
C TYR A 62 -0.24 7.96 4.82
N ASP A 63 -0.57 8.93 5.70
CA ASP A 63 -0.47 8.83 7.16
C ASP A 63 0.88 8.24 7.61
N ASP A 64 1.96 8.51 6.85
CA ASP A 64 3.31 8.04 7.12
C ASP A 64 4.38 9.01 6.63
N GLN A 65 5.61 8.85 7.15
CA GLN A 65 6.81 9.47 6.61
C GLN A 65 7.16 8.87 5.24
N PHE A 66 8.12 9.48 4.51
CA PHE A 66 8.58 8.91 3.25
C PHE A 66 8.91 7.43 3.38
N ASN A 67 8.32 6.64 2.52
CA ASN A 67 8.55 5.21 2.38
C ASN A 67 8.73 4.87 0.89
N ASN A 68 8.85 3.59 0.55
CA ASN A 68 9.07 3.16 -0.83
C ASN A 68 7.93 3.55 -1.79
N PHE A 69 6.72 3.84 -1.28
CA PHE A 69 5.58 4.26 -2.13
C PHE A 69 5.84 5.59 -2.86
N MET A 70 6.70 6.47 -2.34
CA MET A 70 7.06 7.70 -3.04
C MET A 70 7.65 7.45 -4.44
N PHE A 71 8.27 6.30 -4.67
CA PHE A 71 8.85 5.93 -5.97
C PHE A 71 7.82 5.43 -6.96
N LEU A 72 6.61 5.07 -6.53
CA LEU A 72 5.51 4.73 -7.42
C LEU A 72 5.14 5.93 -8.30
N ALA A 73 5.26 7.15 -7.78
CA ALA A 73 5.04 8.37 -8.55
C ALA A 73 5.92 8.50 -9.80
N LEU A 74 7.05 7.78 -9.88
CA LEU A 74 7.90 7.73 -11.10
C LEU A 74 7.23 6.96 -12.25
N TYR A 75 6.31 6.07 -11.91
CA TYR A 75 5.62 5.17 -12.85
C TYR A 75 4.16 5.58 -13.08
N ASP A 76 3.65 6.51 -12.26
CA ASP A 76 2.32 7.06 -12.39
C ASP A 76 2.17 7.92 -13.66
N ASP A 77 0.94 8.14 -14.09
CA ASP A 77 0.62 9.14 -15.10
C ASP A 77 0.97 10.53 -14.56
N GLN A 78 2.09 11.06 -15.04
CA GLN A 78 2.64 12.36 -14.58
C GLN A 78 1.64 13.51 -14.73
N LYS A 79 0.76 13.44 -15.74
CA LYS A 79 -0.28 14.44 -15.95
C LYS A 79 -1.37 14.35 -14.89
N ALA A 80 -1.80 13.13 -14.56
CA ALA A 80 -2.80 12.90 -13.51
C ALA A 80 -2.25 13.27 -12.12
N VAL A 81 -0.99 12.93 -11.84
CA VAL A 81 -0.30 13.32 -10.60
C VAL A 81 -0.22 14.85 -10.49
N LEU A 82 0.20 15.55 -11.57
CA LEU A 82 0.26 17.01 -11.58
C LEU A 82 -1.12 17.63 -11.37
N GLN A 83 -2.15 17.12 -12.04
CA GLN A 83 -3.52 17.60 -11.86
C GLN A 83 -4.00 17.42 -10.42
N THR A 84 -3.75 16.27 -9.81
CA THR A 84 -4.05 16.01 -8.39
C THR A 84 -3.33 16.99 -7.46
N ILE A 85 -2.04 17.28 -7.75
CA ILE A 85 -1.28 18.27 -6.98
C ILE A 85 -1.91 19.67 -7.10
N LEU A 86 -2.30 20.07 -8.31
CA LEU A 86 -2.86 21.39 -8.56
C LEU A 86 -4.25 21.57 -7.93
N GLU A 87 -5.08 20.55 -7.97
CA GLU A 87 -6.48 20.63 -7.54
C GLU A 87 -6.68 20.31 -6.05
N TYR A 88 -5.87 19.38 -5.50
CA TYR A 88 -6.10 18.86 -4.14
C TYR A 88 -5.11 19.37 -3.09
N TYR A 89 -3.83 19.61 -3.46
CA TYR A 89 -2.79 19.96 -2.49
C TYR A 89 -2.49 21.47 -2.37
N HIS A 90 -3.35 22.34 -2.87
CA HIS A 90 -3.21 23.80 -2.71
C HIS A 90 -1.81 24.32 -3.05
N PRO A 91 -1.31 24.16 -4.28
CA PRO A 91 0.09 24.46 -4.64
C PRO A 91 0.51 25.91 -4.37
N PHE A 92 -0.39 26.86 -4.54
CA PHE A 92 -0.10 28.27 -4.24
C PHE A 92 0.15 28.52 -2.76
N LEU A 93 -0.64 27.89 -1.87
CA LEU A 93 -0.42 27.98 -0.41
C LEU A 93 0.89 27.28 -0.02
N ASN A 94 1.15 26.10 -0.54
CA ASN A 94 2.40 25.37 -0.30
C ASN A 94 3.61 26.13 -0.86
N GLY A 95 3.49 26.75 -2.03
CA GLY A 95 4.51 27.64 -2.59
C GLY A 95 4.79 28.86 -1.71
N PHE A 96 3.73 29.50 -1.18
CA PHE A 96 3.86 30.60 -0.24
C PHE A 96 4.56 30.16 1.06
N ILE A 97 4.15 29.03 1.65
CA ILE A 97 4.77 28.46 2.85
C ILE A 97 6.26 28.14 2.60
N LEU A 98 6.58 27.58 1.43
CA LEU A 98 7.95 27.29 1.03
C LEU A 98 8.81 28.56 0.97
N ILE A 99 8.35 29.58 0.27
CA ILE A 99 9.07 30.86 0.15
C ILE A 99 9.24 31.50 1.55
N LEU A 100 8.18 31.53 2.34
CA LEU A 100 8.21 32.11 3.68
C LEU A 100 9.20 31.36 4.60
N SER A 101 9.21 30.03 4.56
CA SER A 101 10.13 29.20 5.37
C SER A 101 11.59 29.41 4.96
N ILE A 102 11.87 29.55 3.66
CA ILE A 102 13.21 29.89 3.16
C ILE A 102 13.64 31.27 3.67
N LEU A 103 12.78 32.29 3.55
CA LEU A 103 13.08 33.64 4.01
C LEU A 103 13.37 33.69 5.51
N ILE A 104 12.51 33.05 6.32
CA ILE A 104 12.70 32.93 7.78
C ILE A 104 14.02 32.23 8.09
N GLY A 105 14.30 31.10 7.45
CA GLY A 105 15.56 30.36 7.65
C GLY A 105 16.80 31.19 7.34
N LEU A 106 16.80 31.92 6.23
CA LEU A 106 17.91 32.83 5.86
C LEU A 106 18.07 33.99 6.84
N LEU A 107 16.96 34.58 7.31
CA LEU A 107 16.99 35.63 8.33
C LEU A 107 17.56 35.13 9.66
N ILE A 108 17.18 33.94 10.09
CA ILE A 108 17.73 33.29 11.29
C ILE A 108 19.25 33.13 11.15
N PHE A 109 19.73 32.55 10.05
CA PHE A 109 21.16 32.40 9.83
C PHE A 109 21.90 33.75 9.80
N LYS A 110 21.36 34.78 9.13
CA LYS A 110 21.92 36.14 9.10
C LYS A 110 22.03 36.73 10.51
N LYS A 111 21.00 36.52 11.36
CA LYS A 111 20.99 36.98 12.75
C LYS A 111 22.09 36.32 13.59
N PHE A 112 22.30 35.00 13.38
CA PHE A 112 23.34 34.24 14.08
C PHE A 112 24.75 34.54 13.55
N GLU A 113 24.92 34.81 12.25
CA GLU A 113 26.22 35.17 11.66
C GLU A 113 26.83 36.42 12.31
N ASN A 114 25.99 37.37 12.72
CA ASN A 114 26.42 38.64 13.32
C ASN A 114 26.72 38.54 14.83
N LYS A 115 26.49 37.38 15.49
CA LYS A 115 26.78 37.22 16.92
C LYS A 115 28.22 36.80 17.13
N THR A 116 29.06 37.77 17.47
CA THR A 116 30.49 37.60 17.80
C THR A 116 30.75 36.91 19.13
N LEU A 117 29.70 36.45 19.86
CA LEU A 117 29.82 35.88 21.20
C LEU A 117 30.69 34.59 21.21
N ILE A 118 30.45 33.67 20.27
CA ILE A 118 31.22 32.42 20.15
C ILE A 118 32.68 32.72 19.78
N TYR A 119 32.90 33.71 18.91
CA TYR A 119 34.23 34.12 18.49
C TYR A 119 35.04 34.75 19.63
N ARG A 120 34.40 35.57 20.48
CA ARG A 120 35.02 36.17 21.68
C ARG A 120 35.36 35.10 22.71
N THR A 121 34.47 34.12 22.95
CA THR A 121 34.70 33.02 23.90
C THR A 121 35.83 32.11 23.45
N LEU A 122 35.93 31.81 22.14
CA LEU A 122 37.02 30.98 21.61
C LEU A 122 38.38 31.72 21.63
N ASN A 123 38.41 33.04 21.45
CA ASN A 123 39.65 33.81 21.50
C ASN A 123 40.15 34.08 22.94
N SER A 124 39.30 33.95 23.96
CA SER A 124 39.68 34.12 25.37
C SER A 124 40.31 32.86 25.98
N ILE A 125 40.37 31.76 25.25
CA ILE A 125 40.97 30.50 25.71
C ILE A 125 42.40 30.39 25.21
N ASP A 126 43.38 30.40 26.13
CA ASP A 126 44.81 30.24 25.80
C ASP A 126 45.07 28.81 25.23
N LEU A 127 45.40 28.78 23.91
CA LEU A 127 45.15 27.61 23.09
C LEU A 127 46.37 26.71 22.76
N LYS A 128 47.56 27.02 23.31
CA LYS A 128 48.79 26.26 22.95
C LYS A 128 48.71 24.76 23.28
N PHE A 129 48.17 24.41 24.44
CA PHE A 129 47.97 22.99 24.84
C PHE A 129 46.53 22.48 24.70
N LYS A 130 45.57 23.39 24.59
CA LYS A 130 44.14 23.02 24.57
C LYS A 130 43.59 22.80 23.15
N LYS A 131 44.28 23.29 22.09
CA LYS A 131 43.86 23.10 20.69
C LYS A 131 43.66 21.66 20.26
N PRO A 132 44.65 20.73 20.43
CA PRO A 132 44.48 19.35 19.99
C PRO A 132 43.39 18.63 20.78
N THR A 133 43.30 18.85 22.09
CA THR A 133 42.25 18.27 22.93
C THR A 133 40.85 18.73 22.48
N PHE A 134 40.69 20.04 22.21
CA PHE A 134 39.41 20.57 21.71
C PHE A 134 39.03 19.99 20.35
N ILE A 135 39.97 19.85 19.41
CA ILE A 135 39.75 19.23 18.12
C ILE A 135 39.33 17.77 18.27
N ILE A 136 39.99 17.03 19.14
CA ILE A 136 39.65 15.62 19.41
C ILE A 136 38.23 15.50 19.99
N ILE A 137 37.90 16.31 21.00
CA ILE A 137 36.56 16.33 21.60
C ILE A 137 35.51 16.70 20.54
N PHE A 138 35.78 17.74 19.73
CA PHE A 138 34.89 18.14 18.65
C PHE A 138 34.67 17.01 17.64
N LEU A 139 35.74 16.34 17.21
CA LEU A 139 35.63 15.22 16.27
C LEU A 139 34.87 14.03 16.90
N LEU A 140 35.09 13.72 18.16
CA LEU A 140 34.32 12.66 18.87
C LEU A 140 32.82 13.01 18.93
N LEU A 141 32.49 14.26 19.27
CA LEU A 141 31.11 14.73 19.29
C LEU A 141 30.50 14.78 17.88
N PHE A 142 31.29 15.13 16.89
CA PHE A 142 30.84 15.15 15.48
C PHE A 142 30.53 13.74 14.97
N VAL A 143 31.42 12.76 15.26
CA VAL A 143 31.19 11.34 14.96
C VAL A 143 29.96 10.81 15.70
N ALA A 144 29.82 11.16 16.99
CA ALA A 144 28.61 10.81 17.76
C ALA A 144 27.34 11.44 17.14
N GLY A 145 27.43 12.66 16.62
CA GLY A 145 26.36 13.31 15.85
C GLY A 145 25.99 12.56 14.59
N ILE A 146 26.98 12.18 13.74
CA ILE A 146 26.75 11.35 12.54
C ILE A 146 26.07 10.03 12.90
N ARG A 147 26.50 9.39 13.98
CA ARG A 147 25.93 8.13 14.47
C ARG A 147 24.56 8.30 15.15
N GLY A 148 24.25 9.51 15.64
CA GLY A 148 23.08 9.77 16.49
C GLY A 148 23.12 9.02 17.82
N SER A 149 24.34 8.55 18.25
CA SER A 149 24.52 7.69 19.42
C SER A 149 25.94 7.77 19.97
N PHE A 150 26.05 7.71 21.29
CA PHE A 150 27.31 7.50 22.01
C PHE A 150 27.59 6.02 22.26
N SER A 151 26.65 5.11 22.01
CA SER A 151 26.82 3.68 22.17
C SER A 151 27.56 3.02 21.00
N SER A 152 27.89 1.73 21.11
CA SER A 152 28.49 0.92 20.03
C SER A 152 27.60 0.82 18.79
N ILE A 153 26.26 1.00 18.94
CA ILE A 153 25.28 0.89 17.86
C ILE A 153 24.79 2.29 17.46
N PRO A 154 24.79 2.66 16.15
CA PRO A 154 24.21 3.91 15.67
C PRO A 154 22.70 3.93 15.86
N VAL A 155 22.07 5.11 15.69
CA VAL A 155 20.61 5.20 15.74
C VAL A 155 20.01 4.45 14.55
N LEU A 156 19.19 3.43 14.86
CA LEU A 156 18.47 2.59 13.89
C LEU A 156 17.00 3.01 13.81
N ARG A 157 16.34 2.70 12.70
CA ARG A 157 14.93 3.00 12.43
C ARG A 157 14.00 2.49 13.54
N GLN A 158 14.26 1.29 14.06
CA GLN A 158 13.49 0.68 15.16
C GLN A 158 13.44 1.51 16.45
N TYR A 159 14.38 2.43 16.67
CA TYR A 159 14.38 3.30 17.84
C TYR A 159 13.35 4.46 17.74
N SER A 160 12.60 4.57 16.65
CA SER A 160 11.47 5.49 16.57
C SER A 160 10.27 5.03 17.41
N GLY A 161 10.16 3.74 17.72
CA GLY A 161 9.08 3.18 18.54
C GLY A 161 9.26 3.49 20.02
N VAL A 162 9.03 4.72 20.45
CA VAL A 162 9.21 5.18 21.85
C VAL A 162 7.89 5.42 22.59
N SER A 163 6.78 5.43 21.90
CA SER A 163 5.44 5.70 22.43
C SER A 163 4.47 4.58 22.07
N LYS A 164 3.36 4.50 22.81
CA LYS A 164 2.18 3.71 22.40
C LYS A 164 1.39 4.38 21.28
N ASP A 165 1.59 5.69 21.09
CA ASP A 165 0.96 6.49 20.04
C ASP A 165 1.77 6.35 18.75
N GLU A 166 1.13 5.80 17.71
CA GLU A 166 1.75 5.58 16.40
C GLU A 166 2.10 6.89 15.70
N PHE A 167 1.24 7.90 15.80
CA PHE A 167 1.49 9.20 15.19
C PHE A 167 2.78 9.82 15.75
N LEU A 168 2.95 9.81 17.08
CA LEU A 168 4.18 10.30 17.70
C LEU A 168 5.41 9.52 17.25
N ASN A 169 5.31 8.20 17.09
CA ASN A 169 6.41 7.38 16.60
C ASN A 169 6.78 7.74 15.14
N LYS A 170 5.79 7.98 14.29
CA LYS A 170 6.00 8.40 12.91
C LYS A 170 6.69 9.76 12.81
N THR A 171 6.40 10.71 13.71
CA THR A 171 7.01 12.05 13.71
C THR A 171 8.44 12.10 14.26
N ILE A 172 8.96 11.03 14.84
CA ILE A 172 10.32 10.98 15.43
C ILE A 172 11.42 10.98 14.37
N ILE A 173 11.21 10.29 13.26
CA ILE A 173 12.18 10.22 12.17
C ILE A 173 12.06 11.49 11.34
N ASN A 174 13.17 12.22 11.17
CA ASN A 174 13.14 13.41 10.33
C ASN A 174 13.04 13.06 8.84
N PRO A 175 12.57 14.00 7.99
CA PRO A 175 12.35 13.78 6.56
C PRO A 175 13.57 13.27 5.79
N TYR A 176 14.78 13.72 6.14
CA TYR A 176 16.00 13.26 5.48
C TYR A 176 16.31 11.78 5.74
N ARG A 177 16.07 11.34 6.98
CA ARG A 177 16.28 9.94 7.35
C ARG A 177 15.19 9.04 6.79
N SER A 178 13.93 9.51 6.77
CA SER A 178 12.84 8.74 6.15
C SER A 178 13.06 8.59 4.64
N LEU A 179 13.51 9.65 3.95
CA LEU A 179 13.89 9.58 2.53
C LEU A 179 15.04 8.59 2.29
N LYS A 180 16.08 8.63 3.14
CA LYS A 180 17.17 7.65 3.05
C LYS A 180 16.67 6.22 3.22
N TYR A 181 15.76 5.97 4.15
CA TYR A 181 15.17 4.65 4.36
C TYR A 181 14.31 4.23 3.16
N ALA A 182 13.49 5.13 2.62
CA ALA A 182 12.71 4.88 1.41
C ALA A 182 13.60 4.47 0.23
N ILE A 183 14.69 5.21 -0.03
CA ILE A 183 15.67 4.87 -1.08
C ILE A 183 16.32 3.50 -0.82
N SER A 184 16.69 3.22 0.44
CA SER A 184 17.30 1.94 0.80
C SER A 184 16.34 0.76 0.59
N ASP A 185 15.07 0.95 0.98
CA ASP A 185 14.02 -0.07 0.82
C ASP A 185 13.72 -0.31 -0.67
N PHE A 186 13.60 0.77 -1.45
CA PHE A 186 13.43 0.69 -2.91
C PHE A 186 14.59 -0.04 -3.59
N ASN A 187 15.83 0.32 -3.26
CA ASN A 187 17.02 -0.35 -3.83
C ASN A 187 17.12 -1.82 -3.41
N ARG A 188 16.70 -2.17 -2.20
CA ARG A 188 16.67 -3.57 -1.73
C ARG A 188 15.73 -4.42 -2.56
N VAL A 189 14.57 -3.87 -2.89
CA VAL A 189 13.55 -4.53 -3.71
C VAL A 189 14.03 -4.68 -5.16
N ASN A 190 14.68 -3.65 -5.71
CA ASN A 190 15.10 -3.62 -7.11
C ASN A 190 16.40 -4.39 -7.40
N LEU A 191 17.14 -4.82 -6.38
CA LEU A 191 18.35 -5.62 -6.60
C LEU A 191 17.97 -7.07 -6.93
N LEU A 192 18.02 -7.44 -8.22
CA LEU A 192 17.79 -8.79 -8.75
C LEU A 192 18.65 -9.90 -8.08
N ASN A 193 19.68 -9.52 -7.36
CA ASN A 193 20.58 -10.41 -6.60
C ASN A 193 20.33 -10.39 -5.09
N SER A 194 19.24 -9.78 -4.61
CA SER A 194 18.94 -9.72 -3.17
C SER A 194 18.70 -11.13 -2.61
N LYS A 195 19.11 -11.33 -1.35
CA LYS A 195 18.79 -12.53 -0.59
C LYS A 195 17.32 -12.52 -0.17
N ASN A 196 16.74 -13.69 -0.01
CA ASN A 196 15.39 -13.83 0.53
C ASN A 196 15.31 -13.14 1.91
N PRO A 197 14.42 -12.14 2.08
CA PRO A 197 14.37 -11.36 3.33
C PRO A 197 13.60 -12.07 4.45
N PHE A 198 12.89 -13.16 4.15
CA PHE A 198 12.01 -13.86 5.08
C PHE A 198 12.66 -15.08 5.72
N LEU A 199 13.45 -15.83 4.95
CA LEU A 199 14.13 -17.04 5.41
C LEU A 199 15.57 -17.09 4.90
N SER A 200 16.46 -17.72 5.69
CA SER A 200 17.78 -18.10 5.21
C SER A 200 17.69 -19.18 4.12
N GLU A 201 18.67 -19.27 3.24
CA GLU A 201 18.71 -20.30 2.19
C GLU A 201 18.60 -21.72 2.75
N LYS A 202 19.28 -22.00 3.88
CA LYS A 202 19.25 -23.30 4.55
C LYS A 202 17.84 -23.67 5.06
N GLU A 203 17.14 -22.71 5.64
CA GLU A 203 15.76 -22.91 6.11
C GLU A 203 14.79 -23.07 4.95
N PHE A 204 14.96 -22.27 3.90
CA PHE A 204 14.15 -22.36 2.68
C PHE A 204 14.27 -23.73 2.02
N ASP A 205 15.50 -24.21 1.77
CA ASP A 205 15.77 -25.52 1.17
C ASP A 205 15.17 -26.69 1.99
N LYS A 206 15.18 -26.57 3.33
CA LYS A 206 14.58 -27.58 4.22
C LYS A 206 13.06 -27.60 4.14
N LEU A 207 12.43 -26.44 3.99
CA LEU A 207 10.97 -26.30 3.96
C LEU A 207 10.39 -26.64 2.59
N TYR A 208 11.14 -26.39 1.52
CA TYR A 208 10.71 -26.58 0.13
C TYR A 208 11.64 -27.54 -0.62
N PRO A 209 11.58 -28.87 -0.30
CA PRO A 209 12.43 -29.87 -0.93
C PRO A 209 11.93 -30.28 -2.32
N TYR A 210 11.24 -29.39 -3.03
CA TYR A 210 10.65 -29.63 -4.34
C TYR A 210 11.62 -29.28 -5.46
N SER A 211 11.34 -29.77 -6.67
CA SER A 211 12.09 -29.38 -7.87
C SER A 211 11.63 -28.07 -8.46
N LYS A 212 10.34 -27.76 -8.30
CA LYS A 212 9.70 -26.54 -8.79
C LYS A 212 8.83 -25.92 -7.70
N VAL A 213 8.70 -24.60 -7.71
CA VAL A 213 7.78 -23.88 -6.82
C VAL A 213 6.35 -24.37 -7.00
N THR A 214 5.95 -24.63 -8.25
CA THR A 214 4.62 -25.13 -8.60
C THR A 214 4.27 -26.46 -7.95
N ASP A 215 5.26 -27.30 -7.63
CA ASP A 215 5.01 -28.59 -6.95
C ASP A 215 4.42 -28.37 -5.53
N ALA A 216 4.76 -27.23 -4.90
CA ALA A 216 4.22 -26.82 -3.60
C ALA A 216 2.84 -26.14 -3.71
N LEU A 217 2.42 -25.74 -4.90
CA LEU A 217 1.23 -24.91 -5.15
C LEU A 217 0.11 -25.65 -5.88
N GLN A 218 0.32 -26.94 -6.20
CA GLN A 218 -0.64 -27.75 -6.93
C GLN A 218 -1.82 -28.14 -6.06
N HIS A 219 -3.02 -27.94 -6.58
CA HIS A 219 -4.29 -28.36 -5.98
C HIS A 219 -5.11 -29.18 -6.96
N LYS A 220 -6.01 -30.00 -6.41
CA LYS A 220 -7.03 -30.74 -7.17
C LYS A 220 -8.40 -30.36 -6.62
N ALA A 221 -9.29 -29.88 -7.48
CA ALA A 221 -10.64 -29.52 -7.09
C ALA A 221 -11.43 -30.74 -6.61
N LYS A 222 -12.25 -30.55 -5.59
CA LYS A 222 -13.09 -31.61 -4.98
C LYS A 222 -14.30 -31.96 -5.82
N GLY A 223 -14.61 -31.14 -6.82
CA GLY A 223 -15.77 -31.24 -7.69
C GLY A 223 -16.73 -30.08 -7.54
N ALA A 224 -17.42 -29.74 -8.62
CA ALA A 224 -18.33 -28.61 -8.68
C ALA A 224 -19.47 -28.76 -7.65
N LYS A 225 -19.70 -27.68 -6.87
CA LYS A 225 -20.79 -27.58 -5.89
C LYS A 225 -22.01 -26.87 -6.46
N ILE A 226 -21.82 -26.10 -7.53
CA ILE A 226 -22.87 -25.37 -8.23
C ILE A 226 -22.74 -25.58 -9.74
N GLU A 227 -23.81 -25.26 -10.47
CA GLU A 227 -23.76 -25.24 -11.93
C GLU A 227 -22.71 -24.21 -12.38
N LYS A 228 -21.88 -24.54 -13.36
CA LYS A 228 -20.85 -23.66 -13.90
C LYS A 228 -21.49 -22.37 -14.43
N PRO A 229 -21.20 -21.20 -13.84
CA PRO A 229 -21.79 -19.92 -14.28
C PRO A 229 -21.25 -19.54 -15.66
N LYS A 230 -22.11 -18.99 -16.53
CA LYS A 230 -21.64 -18.45 -17.81
C LYS A 230 -20.79 -17.21 -17.64
N GLN A 231 -21.17 -16.32 -16.73
CA GLN A 231 -20.41 -15.10 -16.46
C GLN A 231 -19.98 -15.02 -15.00
N ILE A 232 -18.73 -14.69 -14.78
CA ILE A 232 -18.18 -14.35 -13.48
C ILE A 232 -17.68 -12.92 -13.54
N PHE A 233 -18.15 -12.07 -12.62
CA PHE A 233 -17.72 -10.69 -12.47
C PHE A 233 -16.99 -10.54 -11.13
N LEU A 234 -15.67 -10.32 -11.17
CA LEU A 234 -14.87 -10.01 -10.00
C LEU A 234 -14.57 -8.51 -10.03
N VAL A 235 -15.26 -7.77 -9.17
CA VAL A 235 -15.10 -6.32 -9.02
C VAL A 235 -14.14 -6.04 -7.87
N VAL A 236 -13.02 -5.43 -8.20
CA VAL A 236 -12.03 -4.89 -7.26
C VAL A 236 -12.29 -3.40 -7.13
N MET A 237 -12.77 -3.00 -5.97
CA MET A 237 -13.22 -1.64 -5.70
C MET A 237 -12.06 -0.80 -5.17
N GLU A 238 -11.79 0.33 -5.82
CA GLU A 238 -10.75 1.29 -5.41
C GLU A 238 -10.93 1.73 -3.96
N SER A 239 -9.90 1.53 -3.13
CA SER A 239 -9.82 1.99 -1.73
C SER A 239 -11.05 1.67 -0.86
N TYR A 240 -11.78 0.58 -1.15
CA TYR A 240 -13.06 0.29 -0.52
C TYR A 240 -12.90 -0.61 0.72
N ASP A 241 -13.00 0.02 1.87
CA ASP A 241 -12.85 -0.62 3.17
C ASP A 241 -14.03 -1.52 3.57
N SER A 242 -13.82 -2.38 4.54
CA SER A 242 -14.91 -3.19 5.12
C SER A 242 -15.82 -2.41 6.10
N TRP A 243 -15.35 -1.28 6.66
CA TRP A 243 -16.06 -0.59 7.73
C TRP A 243 -17.47 -0.11 7.36
N PRO A 244 -17.78 0.34 6.11
CA PRO A 244 -19.13 0.75 5.76
C PRO A 244 -20.16 -0.38 5.84
N LEU A 245 -19.68 -1.63 5.78
CA LEU A 245 -20.51 -2.83 5.88
C LEU A 245 -20.75 -3.27 7.33
N MET A 246 -20.02 -2.72 8.31
CA MET A 246 -20.18 -3.07 9.73
C MET A 246 -21.48 -2.49 10.29
N ASP A 247 -22.15 -3.26 11.14
CA ASP A 247 -23.46 -2.91 11.70
C ASP A 247 -23.46 -1.57 12.45
N LYS A 248 -22.34 -1.23 13.13
CA LYS A 248 -22.21 0.03 13.88
C LYS A 248 -22.20 1.29 13.01
N TYR A 249 -21.90 1.16 11.71
CA TYR A 249 -21.85 2.28 10.75
C TYR A 249 -23.03 2.29 9.77
N LYS A 250 -24.02 1.42 9.97
CA LYS A 250 -25.15 1.26 9.04
C LYS A 250 -25.96 2.53 8.82
N ASP A 251 -26.09 3.36 9.87
CA ASP A 251 -26.93 4.55 9.85
C ASP A 251 -26.34 5.71 9.02
N PHE A 252 -25.12 5.56 8.48
CA PHE A 252 -24.57 6.46 7.46
C PHE A 252 -25.14 6.21 6.05
N HIS A 253 -25.78 5.07 5.82
CA HIS A 253 -26.35 4.69 4.51
C HIS A 253 -25.36 4.79 3.33
N LEU A 254 -24.09 4.48 3.58
CA LEU A 254 -23.03 4.59 2.55
C LEU A 254 -22.80 3.30 1.75
N ALA A 255 -23.32 2.15 2.23
CA ALA A 255 -23.09 0.84 1.61
C ALA A 255 -24.36 -0.02 1.59
N ASP A 256 -25.52 0.57 1.41
CA ASP A 256 -26.81 -0.14 1.52
C ASP A 256 -26.99 -1.19 0.42
N ASN A 257 -26.50 -0.93 -0.81
CA ASN A 257 -26.55 -1.89 -1.91
C ASN A 257 -25.66 -3.11 -1.66
N LEU A 258 -24.41 -2.89 -1.25
CA LEU A 258 -23.50 -4.00 -0.92
C LEU A 258 -23.99 -4.79 0.32
N LYS A 259 -24.60 -4.15 1.31
CA LYS A 259 -25.23 -4.83 2.45
C LYS A 259 -26.40 -5.71 2.00
N ASP A 260 -27.26 -5.19 1.12
CA ASP A 260 -28.35 -5.97 0.54
C ASP A 260 -27.82 -7.16 -0.27
N ILE A 261 -26.80 -6.97 -1.12
CA ILE A 261 -26.15 -8.02 -1.89
C ILE A 261 -25.52 -9.06 -0.94
N ALA A 262 -24.81 -8.62 0.10
CA ALA A 262 -24.18 -9.48 1.09
C ALA A 262 -25.20 -10.32 1.89
N SER A 263 -26.37 -9.75 2.18
CA SER A 263 -27.47 -10.44 2.87
C SER A 263 -28.09 -11.57 2.05
N ARG A 264 -27.93 -11.51 0.73
CA ARG A 264 -28.46 -12.49 -0.25
C ARG A 264 -27.39 -13.37 -0.87
N GLY A 265 -26.18 -13.35 -0.33
CA GLY A 265 -25.03 -14.13 -0.78
C GLY A 265 -24.14 -14.59 0.38
N THR A 266 -22.87 -14.85 0.09
CA THR A 266 -21.86 -15.14 1.11
C THR A 266 -21.02 -13.89 1.37
N HIS A 267 -20.95 -13.44 2.62
CA HIS A 267 -20.09 -12.37 3.08
C HIS A 267 -18.98 -12.93 3.96
N PHE A 268 -17.74 -12.93 3.44
CA PHE A 268 -16.54 -13.25 4.20
C PHE A 268 -16.02 -11.96 4.83
N TYR A 269 -16.23 -11.79 6.13
CA TYR A 269 -15.87 -10.53 6.81
C TYR A 269 -14.45 -10.53 7.40
N ASN A 270 -13.85 -11.71 7.65
CA ASN A 270 -12.45 -11.83 8.06
C ASN A 270 -11.52 -11.87 6.84
N PHE A 271 -11.45 -10.76 6.09
CA PHE A 271 -10.77 -10.74 4.82
C PHE A 271 -9.75 -9.59 4.73
N LEU A 272 -8.52 -9.92 4.27
CA LEU A 272 -7.42 -8.97 4.16
C LEU A 272 -7.06 -8.65 2.70
N PRO A 273 -6.68 -7.41 2.41
CA PRO A 273 -6.02 -7.09 1.15
C PRO A 273 -4.61 -7.69 1.11
N SER A 274 -4.14 -8.02 -0.08
CA SER A 274 -2.77 -8.54 -0.27
C SER A 274 -1.71 -7.45 -0.31
N GLY A 275 -2.09 -6.18 -0.48
CA GLY A 275 -1.19 -5.03 -0.54
C GLY A 275 -1.73 -3.83 0.20
N ASN A 276 -0.93 -2.77 0.26
CA ASN A 276 -1.32 -1.46 0.78
C ASN A 276 -1.55 -0.43 -0.34
N THR A 277 -1.41 -0.85 -1.59
CA THR A 277 -1.67 -0.06 -2.80
C THR A 277 -2.45 -0.90 -3.79
N THR A 278 -3.15 -0.22 -4.70
CA THR A 278 -3.96 -0.86 -5.76
C THR A 278 -3.12 -1.84 -6.57
N ILE A 279 -1.95 -1.42 -7.06
CA ILE A 279 -1.12 -2.28 -7.91
C ILE A 279 -0.59 -3.52 -7.18
N ASP A 280 -0.25 -3.41 -5.90
CA ASP A 280 0.21 -4.54 -5.09
C ASP A 280 -0.90 -5.58 -4.87
N SER A 281 -2.09 -5.10 -4.51
CA SER A 281 -3.26 -5.97 -4.29
C SER A 281 -3.77 -6.57 -5.59
N PHE A 282 -3.86 -5.74 -6.63
CA PHE A 282 -4.31 -6.19 -7.95
C PHE A 282 -3.32 -7.18 -8.58
N GLY A 283 -2.01 -6.92 -8.43
CA GLY A 283 -0.96 -7.86 -8.81
C GLY A 283 -1.13 -9.22 -8.13
N ALA A 284 -1.40 -9.24 -6.82
CA ALA A 284 -1.64 -10.49 -6.09
C ALA A 284 -2.94 -11.20 -6.52
N ILE A 285 -4.02 -10.48 -6.80
CA ILE A 285 -5.27 -11.04 -7.35
C ILE A 285 -4.99 -11.69 -8.71
N MET A 286 -4.31 -10.96 -9.59
CA MET A 286 -4.10 -11.37 -10.97
C MET A 286 -3.13 -12.55 -11.10
N THR A 287 -2.03 -12.51 -10.36
CA THR A 287 -0.99 -13.56 -10.41
C THR A 287 -1.21 -14.69 -9.43
N ASN A 288 -2.08 -14.47 -8.43
CA ASN A 288 -2.25 -15.34 -7.25
C ASN A 288 -0.94 -15.56 -6.46
N VAL A 289 0.01 -14.61 -6.55
CA VAL A 289 1.25 -14.59 -5.77
C VAL A 289 1.11 -13.57 -4.65
N PRO A 290 1.31 -13.94 -3.36
CA PRO A 290 1.26 -12.98 -2.27
C PRO A 290 2.23 -11.83 -2.47
N ASN A 291 1.81 -10.60 -2.15
CA ASN A 291 2.71 -9.46 -2.16
C ASN A 291 3.80 -9.63 -1.10
N CYS A 292 5.01 -9.89 -1.54
CA CYS A 292 6.20 -10.02 -0.70
C CYS A 292 7.05 -8.73 -0.63
N GLY A 293 6.44 -7.57 -0.92
CA GLY A 293 7.10 -6.26 -0.95
C GLY A 293 7.78 -5.95 -2.28
N ILE A 294 7.36 -6.61 -3.34
CA ILE A 294 7.90 -6.44 -4.70
C ILE A 294 6.74 -6.03 -5.62
N ASN A 295 6.88 -4.88 -6.28
CA ASN A 295 5.93 -4.48 -7.30
C ASN A 295 6.15 -5.31 -8.58
N LEU A 296 5.18 -6.19 -8.87
CA LEU A 296 5.26 -7.14 -9.99
C LEU A 296 5.26 -6.44 -11.37
N SER A 297 4.64 -5.28 -11.49
CA SER A 297 4.51 -4.59 -12.77
C SER A 297 5.82 -4.01 -13.31
N HIS A 298 6.84 -3.95 -12.48
CA HIS A 298 8.16 -3.37 -12.83
C HIS A 298 9.32 -4.37 -12.80
N ILE A 299 9.04 -5.68 -12.66
CA ILE A 299 10.08 -6.70 -12.71
C ILE A 299 10.13 -7.34 -14.09
N GLY A 300 11.33 -7.37 -14.69
CA GLY A 300 11.53 -8.00 -16.00
C GLY A 300 11.25 -9.52 -16.05
N THR A 301 11.20 -10.18 -14.89
CA THR A 301 10.91 -11.62 -14.78
C THR A 301 9.43 -11.98 -14.95
N VAL A 302 8.51 -11.00 -14.98
CA VAL A 302 7.06 -11.24 -15.17
C VAL A 302 6.60 -11.14 -16.63
N ASN A 303 7.52 -11.23 -17.59
CA ASN A 303 7.19 -11.27 -19.01
C ASN A 303 6.54 -12.60 -19.46
N GLU A 304 6.60 -13.63 -18.62
CA GLU A 304 5.90 -14.90 -18.80
C GLU A 304 4.80 -15.04 -17.75
N PRO A 305 3.64 -15.63 -18.09
CA PRO A 305 2.57 -15.83 -17.11
C PRO A 305 3.03 -16.67 -15.93
N PHE A 306 2.74 -16.22 -14.73
CA PHE A 306 2.81 -17.13 -13.59
C PHE A 306 1.86 -18.31 -13.80
N VAL A 307 2.29 -19.53 -13.46
CA VAL A 307 1.42 -20.70 -13.56
C VAL A 307 0.16 -20.52 -12.70
N THR A 308 0.26 -19.72 -11.64
CA THR A 308 -0.85 -19.36 -10.74
C THR A 308 -1.73 -18.23 -11.27
N SER A 309 -1.44 -17.62 -12.43
CA SER A 309 -2.22 -16.52 -12.99
C SER A 309 -3.71 -16.85 -13.08
N ILE A 310 -4.55 -15.98 -12.50
CA ILE A 310 -6.01 -16.15 -12.51
C ILE A 310 -6.56 -16.28 -13.94
N PHE A 311 -6.02 -15.52 -14.89
CA PHE A 311 -6.45 -15.59 -16.30
C PHE A 311 -6.10 -16.95 -16.91
N SER A 312 -4.84 -17.39 -16.74
CA SER A 312 -4.39 -18.68 -17.26
C SER A 312 -5.19 -19.86 -16.67
N GLN A 313 -5.52 -19.79 -15.38
CA GLN A 313 -6.27 -20.84 -14.70
C GLN A 313 -7.75 -20.85 -15.13
N PHE A 314 -8.41 -19.69 -15.29
CA PHE A 314 -9.78 -19.61 -15.82
C PHE A 314 -9.87 -20.07 -17.28
N LYS A 315 -8.85 -19.79 -18.10
CA LYS A 315 -8.78 -20.31 -19.48
C LYS A 315 -8.76 -21.84 -19.52
N LYS A 316 -8.04 -22.51 -18.61
CA LYS A 316 -8.07 -23.97 -18.48
C LYS A 316 -9.48 -24.49 -18.16
N LEU A 317 -10.29 -23.74 -17.43
CA LEU A 317 -11.70 -24.04 -17.20
C LEU A 317 -12.62 -23.67 -18.38
N GLY A 318 -12.08 -23.16 -19.50
CA GLY A 318 -12.84 -22.82 -20.70
C GLY A 318 -13.53 -21.46 -20.63
N TYR A 319 -13.05 -20.52 -19.79
CA TYR A 319 -13.51 -19.14 -19.79
C TYR A 319 -12.66 -18.27 -20.71
N GLN A 320 -13.31 -17.38 -21.47
CA GLN A 320 -12.66 -16.21 -22.05
C GLN A 320 -12.42 -15.20 -20.93
N THR A 321 -11.22 -14.65 -20.86
CA THR A 321 -10.81 -13.75 -19.79
C THR A 321 -10.80 -12.30 -20.27
N ASN A 322 -11.48 -11.43 -19.52
CA ASN A 322 -11.55 -10.01 -19.81
C ASN A 322 -11.04 -9.22 -18.60
N PHE A 323 -10.27 -8.17 -18.86
CA PHE A 323 -9.89 -7.18 -17.87
C PHE A 323 -10.47 -5.83 -18.22
N TYR A 324 -11.16 -5.20 -17.29
CA TYR A 324 -11.76 -3.87 -17.42
C TYR A 324 -11.17 -2.97 -16.35
N TYR A 325 -10.56 -1.88 -16.76
CA TYR A 325 -9.97 -0.88 -15.88
C TYR A 325 -10.55 0.51 -16.14
N GLY A 326 -11.05 1.17 -15.11
CA GLY A 326 -11.58 2.53 -15.23
C GLY A 326 -10.52 3.56 -15.63
N GLY A 327 -9.24 3.31 -15.35
CA GLY A 327 -8.12 4.19 -15.63
C GLY A 327 -7.38 3.92 -16.93
N TYR A 328 -6.11 4.34 -16.98
CA TYR A 328 -5.22 4.19 -18.12
C TYR A 328 -4.30 2.97 -17.97
N LEU A 329 -4.14 2.20 -19.03
CA LEU A 329 -3.29 0.99 -19.03
C LEU A 329 -1.79 1.27 -18.82
N SER A 330 -1.35 2.51 -19.05
CA SER A 330 0.02 2.94 -18.77
C SER A 330 0.31 3.15 -17.29
N TRP A 331 -0.74 3.32 -16.45
CA TRP A 331 -0.56 3.46 -15.02
C TRP A 331 0.07 2.19 -14.45
N GLU A 332 1.20 2.35 -13.75
CA GLU A 332 1.96 1.25 -13.14
C GLU A 332 2.19 0.05 -14.10
N ASN A 333 2.25 0.28 -15.41
CA ASN A 333 2.34 -0.78 -16.44
C ASN A 333 1.25 -1.87 -16.32
N ILE A 334 0.08 -1.57 -15.73
CA ILE A 334 -0.96 -2.55 -15.45
C ILE A 334 -1.46 -3.26 -16.70
N GLY A 335 -1.49 -2.55 -17.85
CA GLY A 335 -1.85 -3.13 -19.13
C GLY A 335 -0.89 -4.20 -19.60
N GLU A 336 0.42 -3.92 -19.58
CA GLU A 336 1.45 -4.88 -19.97
C GLU A 336 1.50 -6.06 -19.01
N LEU A 337 1.44 -5.81 -17.69
CA LEU A 337 1.38 -6.88 -16.70
C LEU A 337 0.19 -7.81 -16.96
N SER A 338 -1.01 -7.26 -17.20
CA SER A 338 -2.22 -8.06 -17.47
C SER A 338 -2.08 -8.88 -18.75
N LYS A 339 -1.52 -8.29 -19.80
CA LYS A 339 -1.25 -8.97 -21.07
C LYS A 339 -0.28 -10.15 -20.89
N TYR A 340 0.83 -9.93 -20.19
CA TYR A 340 1.79 -11.00 -19.89
C TYR A 340 1.19 -12.08 -19.00
N GLN A 341 0.20 -11.76 -18.15
CA GLN A 341 -0.51 -12.76 -17.36
C GLN A 341 -1.58 -13.53 -18.16
N GLY A 342 -1.67 -13.28 -19.45
CA GLY A 342 -2.44 -14.11 -20.39
C GLY A 342 -3.92 -13.76 -20.47
N VAL A 343 -4.33 -12.56 -20.16
CA VAL A 343 -5.71 -12.09 -20.40
C VAL A 343 -6.02 -12.08 -21.90
N ASP A 344 -7.26 -12.46 -22.29
CA ASP A 344 -7.64 -12.48 -23.71
C ASP A 344 -8.04 -11.12 -24.23
N ARG A 345 -8.72 -10.27 -23.41
CA ARG A 345 -9.20 -8.94 -23.82
C ARG A 345 -9.01 -7.94 -22.69
N ILE A 346 -8.51 -6.77 -23.03
CA ILE A 346 -8.30 -5.66 -22.09
C ILE A 346 -9.11 -4.45 -22.57
N PHE A 347 -9.81 -3.82 -21.64
CA PHE A 347 -10.58 -2.60 -21.84
C PHE A 347 -10.19 -1.57 -20.79
N SER A 348 -10.11 -0.31 -21.18
CA SER A 348 -9.66 0.79 -20.32
C SER A 348 -10.64 1.95 -20.32
N GLY A 349 -10.39 2.97 -19.52
CA GLY A 349 -11.14 4.20 -19.54
C GLY A 349 -11.23 4.85 -20.93
N VAL A 350 -10.21 4.64 -21.78
CA VAL A 350 -10.21 5.13 -23.19
C VAL A 350 -11.34 4.50 -23.99
N ASP A 351 -11.59 3.19 -23.80
CA ASP A 351 -12.69 2.47 -24.47
C ASP A 351 -14.07 2.91 -23.95
N GLY A 352 -14.12 3.45 -22.73
CA GLY A 352 -15.33 3.97 -22.07
C GLY A 352 -15.68 5.42 -22.41
N GLY A 353 -14.95 6.08 -23.34
CA GLY A 353 -15.24 7.43 -23.81
C GLY A 353 -14.03 8.36 -23.90
N GLY A 354 -12.85 7.94 -23.45
CA GLY A 354 -11.58 8.64 -23.65
C GLY A 354 -11.33 9.88 -22.78
N LYS A 355 -12.35 10.41 -22.11
CA LYS A 355 -12.21 11.50 -21.13
C LYS A 355 -12.21 10.93 -19.72
N THR A 356 -11.29 11.45 -18.89
CA THR A 356 -11.29 11.18 -17.48
C THR A 356 -12.25 12.13 -16.78
N ASP A 357 -13.27 11.57 -16.15
CA ASP A 357 -14.23 12.34 -15.36
C ASP A 357 -13.82 12.43 -13.90
N THR A 358 -12.85 11.59 -13.49
CA THR A 358 -12.36 11.47 -12.12
C THR A 358 -10.95 12.06 -11.97
N GLY A 359 -10.81 13.35 -12.33
CA GLY A 359 -9.59 14.12 -12.04
C GLY A 359 -8.29 13.58 -12.64
N GLY A 360 -8.33 12.89 -13.77
CA GLY A 360 -7.16 12.34 -14.44
C GLY A 360 -6.88 10.85 -14.18
N TRP A 361 -7.54 10.23 -13.21
CA TRP A 361 -7.30 8.81 -12.87
C TRP A 361 -8.13 7.84 -13.72
N GLY A 362 -9.29 8.25 -14.18
CA GLY A 362 -10.12 7.36 -14.98
C GLY A 362 -11.52 7.89 -15.28
N ILE A 363 -12.41 6.99 -15.69
CA ILE A 363 -13.83 7.24 -15.92
C ILE A 363 -14.64 6.88 -14.67
N GLU A 364 -15.84 7.45 -14.55
CA GLU A 364 -16.78 7.10 -13.50
C GLU A 364 -17.15 5.61 -13.53
N ASP A 365 -17.38 5.01 -12.37
CA ASP A 365 -17.69 3.58 -12.23
C ASP A 365 -18.94 3.16 -13.01
N GLU A 366 -19.96 4.03 -13.13
CA GLU A 366 -21.13 3.78 -13.98
C GLU A 366 -20.73 3.59 -15.46
N LYS A 367 -19.79 4.39 -15.96
CA LYS A 367 -19.29 4.27 -17.34
C LYS A 367 -18.46 3.01 -17.52
N LEU A 368 -17.67 2.65 -16.51
CA LEU A 368 -16.92 1.41 -16.49
C LEU A 368 -17.87 0.19 -16.52
N PHE A 369 -18.91 0.17 -15.70
CA PHE A 369 -19.88 -0.93 -15.70
C PHE A 369 -20.69 -0.98 -17.01
N ASN A 370 -21.00 0.15 -17.64
CA ASN A 370 -21.59 0.18 -18.98
C ASN A 370 -20.65 -0.43 -20.03
N LEU A 371 -19.34 -0.17 -19.94
CA LEU A 371 -18.32 -0.77 -20.80
C LEU A 371 -18.27 -2.30 -20.61
N VAL A 372 -18.34 -2.78 -19.37
CA VAL A 372 -18.45 -4.22 -19.04
C VAL A 372 -19.70 -4.82 -19.68
N MET A 373 -20.86 -4.18 -19.51
CA MET A 373 -22.13 -4.66 -20.04
C MET A 373 -22.18 -4.71 -21.58
N LYS A 374 -21.48 -3.78 -22.24
CA LYS A 374 -21.36 -3.72 -23.69
C LYS A 374 -20.50 -4.84 -24.26
N ASN A 375 -19.41 -5.18 -23.58
CA ASN A 375 -18.36 -6.05 -24.11
C ASN A 375 -18.37 -7.49 -23.56
N THR A 376 -19.16 -7.78 -22.53
CA THR A 376 -19.33 -9.13 -22.03
C THR A 376 -20.26 -9.91 -22.95
N ASP A 377 -19.76 -11.00 -23.52
CA ASP A 377 -20.53 -11.89 -24.40
C ASP A 377 -21.49 -12.75 -23.57
N LYS A 378 -22.77 -12.70 -23.91
CA LYS A 378 -23.81 -13.46 -23.20
C LYS A 378 -23.72 -14.97 -23.48
N GLU A 379 -23.25 -15.36 -24.66
CA GLU A 379 -23.24 -16.76 -25.08
C GLU A 379 -21.97 -17.51 -24.65
N LYS A 380 -20.89 -16.79 -24.39
CA LYS A 380 -19.62 -17.38 -23.95
C LYS A 380 -19.52 -17.49 -22.43
N TYR A 381 -18.72 -18.45 -21.98
CA TYR A 381 -18.22 -18.45 -20.61
C TYR A 381 -17.17 -17.34 -20.47
N THR A 382 -17.41 -16.35 -19.62
CA THR A 382 -16.51 -15.22 -19.45
C THR A 382 -16.16 -15.00 -17.97
N PHE A 383 -14.87 -14.80 -17.72
CA PHE A 383 -14.35 -14.29 -16.47
C PHE A 383 -13.97 -12.83 -16.66
N ASN A 384 -14.62 -11.95 -15.94
CA ASN A 384 -14.46 -10.50 -16.05
C ASN A 384 -13.86 -9.95 -14.77
N LEU A 385 -12.58 -9.56 -14.82
CA LEU A 385 -11.90 -8.85 -13.74
C LEU A 385 -12.09 -7.36 -13.99
N ILE A 386 -12.61 -6.64 -12.99
CA ILE A 386 -13.01 -5.23 -13.10
C ILE A 386 -12.32 -4.46 -11.99
N LEU A 387 -11.60 -3.38 -12.32
CA LEU A 387 -10.95 -2.48 -11.36
C LEU A 387 -11.56 -1.09 -11.49
N THR A 388 -12.21 -0.61 -10.41
CA THR A 388 -12.84 0.71 -10.36
C THR A 388 -11.85 1.83 -10.03
N THR A 389 -12.26 3.10 -10.17
CA THR A 389 -11.39 4.26 -9.94
C THR A 389 -12.06 5.44 -9.24
N SER A 390 -13.39 5.44 -9.08
CA SER A 390 -14.10 6.65 -8.66
C SER A 390 -13.85 7.07 -7.23
N TYR A 391 -13.53 6.13 -6.33
CA TYR A 391 -13.22 6.45 -4.93
C TYR A 391 -11.74 6.79 -4.73
N HIS A 392 -11.19 7.63 -5.62
CA HIS A 392 -9.82 8.14 -5.56
C HIS A 392 -9.82 9.68 -5.56
N ALA A 393 -8.87 10.30 -4.82
CA ALA A 393 -8.65 11.74 -4.91
C ALA A 393 -8.33 12.13 -6.38
N PRO A 394 -8.83 13.28 -6.86
CA PRO A 394 -9.42 14.42 -6.18
C PRO A 394 -10.94 14.34 -5.91
N TYR A 395 -11.56 13.16 -6.01
CA TYR A 395 -12.99 12.97 -5.72
C TYR A 395 -13.89 13.89 -6.58
N SER A 396 -13.89 13.70 -7.87
CA SER A 396 -14.46 14.65 -8.86
C SER A 396 -15.85 14.29 -9.38
N VAL A 397 -16.45 13.18 -8.90
CA VAL A 397 -17.83 12.84 -9.27
C VAL A 397 -18.80 13.89 -8.74
N ASP A 398 -19.73 14.34 -9.59
CA ASP A 398 -20.81 15.23 -9.21
C ASP A 398 -21.84 14.47 -8.37
N LEU A 399 -21.65 14.48 -7.07
CA LEU A 399 -22.46 13.73 -6.11
C LEU A 399 -23.92 14.22 -6.05
N GLU A 400 -24.15 15.52 -6.25
CA GLU A 400 -25.51 16.08 -6.27
C GLU A 400 -26.30 15.58 -7.48
N ALA A 401 -25.67 15.59 -8.66
CA ALA A 401 -26.27 15.02 -9.88
C ALA A 401 -26.50 13.50 -9.78
N LYS A 402 -25.72 12.78 -8.95
CA LYS A 402 -25.89 11.34 -8.69
C LYS A 402 -26.94 11.05 -7.62
N GLY A 403 -27.43 12.07 -6.89
CA GLY A 403 -28.47 11.94 -5.88
C GLY A 403 -27.96 11.56 -4.49
N PHE A 404 -26.71 11.94 -4.15
CA PHE A 404 -26.18 11.74 -2.79
C PHE A 404 -27.04 12.50 -1.78
N PRO A 405 -27.52 11.83 -0.70
CA PRO A 405 -28.57 12.40 0.13
C PRO A 405 -28.09 13.50 1.10
N TYR A 406 -26.77 13.64 1.31
CA TYR A 406 -26.22 14.57 2.29
C TYR A 406 -25.51 15.73 1.61
N LYS A 407 -25.81 16.98 2.01
CA LYS A 407 -25.11 18.19 1.55
C LYS A 407 -23.92 18.53 2.45
N SER A 408 -24.03 18.19 3.71
CA SER A 408 -23.02 18.39 4.73
C SER A 408 -22.98 17.23 5.73
N THR A 409 -21.97 17.17 6.56
CA THR A 409 -21.88 16.20 7.66
C THR A 409 -22.92 16.44 8.75
N ASP A 410 -23.54 17.64 8.77
CA ASP A 410 -24.63 17.97 9.70
C ASP A 410 -25.95 17.26 9.34
N ASP A 411 -26.07 16.78 8.12
CA ASP A 411 -27.25 16.06 7.65
C ASP A 411 -27.28 14.59 8.08
N PHE A 412 -26.18 14.09 8.66
CA PHE A 412 -26.14 12.70 9.11
C PHE A 412 -27.15 12.43 10.22
N PRO A 413 -27.78 11.24 10.25
CA PRO A 413 -28.61 10.80 11.35
C PRO A 413 -27.87 10.88 12.69
N ALA A 414 -28.59 11.16 13.76
CA ALA A 414 -28.01 11.30 15.11
C ALA A 414 -27.21 10.06 15.56
N GLU A 415 -27.68 8.86 15.18
CA GLU A 415 -26.99 7.59 15.47
C GLU A 415 -25.66 7.48 14.74
N ALA A 416 -25.58 7.93 13.47
CA ALA A 416 -24.35 7.97 12.69
C ALA A 416 -23.32 8.96 13.28
N LYS A 417 -23.77 10.15 13.68
CA LYS A 417 -22.92 11.19 14.28
C LYS A 417 -22.13 10.74 15.50
N LYS A 418 -22.60 9.72 16.24
CA LYS A 418 -21.88 9.14 17.38
C LYS A 418 -20.52 8.55 17.01
N TYR A 419 -20.35 8.14 15.75
CA TYR A 419 -19.12 7.51 15.22
C TYR A 419 -18.30 8.43 14.32
N PHE A 420 -18.74 9.66 14.12
CA PHE A 420 -18.12 10.63 13.24
C PHE A 420 -17.43 11.73 14.03
N ASP A 421 -16.17 12.02 13.73
CA ASP A 421 -15.39 13.08 14.38
C ASP A 421 -14.78 14.10 13.41
N GLY A 422 -15.20 14.07 12.14
CA GLY A 422 -14.70 14.97 11.12
C GLY A 422 -13.42 14.51 10.41
N SER A 423 -12.95 13.28 10.67
CA SER A 423 -11.73 12.74 10.04
C SER A 423 -11.87 12.50 8.52
N MET A 424 -13.10 12.33 8.03
CA MET A 424 -13.43 12.31 6.61
C MET A 424 -14.36 13.47 6.26
N ASN A 425 -14.20 14.04 5.08
CA ASN A 425 -15.11 15.08 4.61
C ASN A 425 -16.29 14.48 3.84
N ILE A 426 -17.32 15.30 3.62
CA ILE A 426 -18.56 14.87 2.95
C ILE A 426 -18.32 14.37 1.53
N LYS A 427 -17.33 14.92 0.83
CA LYS A 427 -16.99 14.54 -0.54
C LYS A 427 -16.38 13.13 -0.60
N GLU A 428 -15.50 12.80 0.36
CA GLU A 428 -14.93 11.46 0.50
C GLU A 428 -16.02 10.42 0.80
N LEU A 429 -16.89 10.72 1.76
CA LEU A 429 -18.00 9.83 2.12
C LEU A 429 -19.01 9.66 0.97
N GLY A 430 -19.28 10.73 0.23
CA GLY A 430 -20.14 10.68 -0.95
C GLY A 430 -19.58 9.83 -2.08
N HIS A 431 -18.26 9.80 -2.28
CA HIS A 431 -17.64 8.93 -3.30
C HIS A 431 -17.68 7.46 -2.91
N LEU A 432 -17.58 7.15 -1.61
CA LEU A 432 -17.79 5.80 -1.10
C LEU A 432 -19.24 5.33 -1.38
N TRP A 433 -20.22 6.18 -1.06
CA TRP A 433 -21.63 5.95 -1.38
C TRP A 433 -21.87 5.79 -2.90
N TYR A 434 -21.20 6.62 -3.72
CA TYR A 434 -21.32 6.53 -5.17
C TYR A 434 -20.83 5.19 -5.71
N GLY A 435 -19.70 4.68 -5.21
CA GLY A 435 -19.20 3.36 -5.57
C GLY A 435 -20.23 2.25 -5.24
N ASP A 436 -20.84 2.30 -4.05
CA ASP A 436 -21.90 1.37 -3.65
C ASP A 436 -23.13 1.45 -4.58
N LYS A 437 -23.58 2.68 -4.90
CA LYS A 437 -24.69 2.91 -5.82
C LYS A 437 -24.42 2.34 -7.21
N ALA A 438 -23.24 2.63 -7.77
CA ALA A 438 -22.86 2.16 -9.09
C ALA A 438 -22.83 0.62 -9.17
N ILE A 439 -22.37 -0.05 -8.11
CA ILE A 439 -22.40 -1.50 -7.98
C ILE A 439 -23.83 -2.03 -7.92
N GLY A 440 -24.69 -1.41 -7.11
CA GLY A 440 -26.10 -1.81 -6.99
C GLY A 440 -26.82 -1.74 -8.34
N ASP A 441 -26.64 -0.64 -9.06
CA ASP A 441 -27.23 -0.44 -10.39
C ASP A 441 -26.65 -1.46 -11.41
N PHE A 442 -25.34 -1.69 -11.40
CA PHE A 442 -24.70 -2.71 -12.24
C PHE A 442 -25.27 -4.10 -12.00
N VAL A 443 -25.32 -4.56 -10.75
CA VAL A 443 -25.83 -5.89 -10.39
C VAL A 443 -27.29 -6.05 -10.82
N LYS A 444 -28.13 -5.03 -10.60
CA LYS A 444 -29.55 -5.03 -10.98
C LYS A 444 -29.74 -5.24 -12.50
N ILE A 445 -28.91 -4.59 -13.31
CA ILE A 445 -28.97 -4.70 -14.78
C ILE A 445 -28.33 -6.01 -15.25
N ALA A 446 -27.13 -6.32 -14.75
CA ALA A 446 -26.37 -7.49 -15.17
C ALA A 446 -27.08 -8.80 -14.85
N LYS A 447 -27.73 -8.92 -13.68
CA LYS A 447 -28.50 -10.12 -13.29
C LYS A 447 -29.67 -10.38 -14.22
N LYS A 448 -30.32 -9.34 -14.76
CA LYS A 448 -31.39 -9.49 -15.75
C LYS A 448 -30.88 -10.00 -17.10
N LYS A 449 -29.69 -9.52 -17.51
CA LYS A 449 -29.07 -9.90 -18.79
C LYS A 449 -28.39 -11.26 -18.72
N TYR A 450 -27.76 -11.60 -17.59
CA TYR A 450 -26.94 -12.79 -17.37
C TYR A 450 -27.51 -13.61 -16.20
N SER A 451 -28.53 -14.42 -16.48
CA SER A 451 -29.27 -15.18 -15.44
C SER A 451 -28.43 -16.24 -14.71
N ASN A 452 -27.38 -16.79 -15.36
CA ASN A 452 -26.44 -17.73 -14.76
C ASN A 452 -25.08 -17.05 -14.55
N SER A 453 -25.03 -16.12 -13.60
CA SER A 453 -23.83 -15.34 -13.28
C SER A 453 -23.52 -15.34 -11.80
N ILE A 454 -22.23 -15.13 -11.49
CA ILE A 454 -21.70 -14.87 -10.16
C ILE A 454 -21.04 -13.51 -10.15
N PHE A 455 -21.29 -12.76 -9.08
CA PHE A 455 -20.69 -11.47 -8.77
C PHE A 455 -19.83 -11.62 -7.50
N CYS A 456 -18.60 -11.16 -7.58
CA CYS A 456 -17.67 -11.10 -6.46
C CYS A 456 -17.21 -9.65 -6.29
N PHE A 457 -17.19 -9.15 -5.04
CA PHE A 457 -16.80 -7.79 -4.71
C PHE A 457 -15.74 -7.82 -3.63
N THR A 458 -14.66 -7.07 -3.82
CA THR A 458 -13.63 -6.84 -2.80
C THR A 458 -13.05 -5.45 -2.95
N GLY A 459 -12.63 -4.83 -1.83
CA GLY A 459 -11.76 -3.66 -1.91
C GLY A 459 -10.34 -4.07 -2.25
N ASP A 460 -9.58 -3.21 -2.90
CA ASP A 460 -8.17 -3.48 -3.22
C ASP A 460 -7.26 -3.32 -1.99
N HIS A 461 -7.43 -2.25 -1.21
CA HIS A 461 -6.71 -2.00 0.03
C HIS A 461 -7.50 -1.08 0.96
N PHE A 462 -6.99 -0.84 2.17
CA PHE A 462 -7.51 0.19 3.08
C PHE A 462 -7.37 1.58 2.47
N GLY A 463 -8.45 2.36 2.48
CA GLY A 463 -8.55 3.69 1.86
C GLY A 463 -7.73 4.79 2.53
N ARG A 464 -6.93 4.46 3.54
CA ARG A 464 -6.05 5.36 4.32
C ARG A 464 -6.77 6.43 5.11
N LYS A 465 -8.10 6.54 4.95
CA LYS A 465 -8.98 7.43 5.70
C LYS A 465 -10.06 6.63 6.38
N PHE A 466 -10.51 7.09 7.51
CA PHE A 466 -11.51 6.40 8.29
C PHE A 466 -12.52 7.40 8.84
N ILE A 467 -13.72 6.92 9.12
CA ILE A 467 -14.85 7.74 9.57
C ILE A 467 -14.57 8.52 10.88
N ASN A 468 -13.59 8.05 11.65
CA ASN A 468 -13.12 8.73 12.86
C ASN A 468 -11.61 8.52 13.06
N SER A 469 -10.99 9.29 13.94
CA SER A 469 -9.55 9.30 14.19
C SER A 469 -9.00 8.11 14.98
N LYS A 470 -9.86 7.14 15.36
CA LYS A 470 -9.47 6.02 16.26
C LYS A 470 -9.91 4.65 15.73
N PRO A 471 -9.61 4.30 14.46
CA PRO A 471 -9.89 2.94 13.98
C PRO A 471 -9.04 1.93 14.73
N ASN A 472 -9.61 0.78 15.08
CA ASN A 472 -8.82 -0.34 15.56
C ASN A 472 -8.06 -1.04 14.41
N LEU A 473 -7.18 -1.97 14.75
CA LEU A 473 -6.35 -2.65 13.72
C LEU A 473 -7.18 -3.39 12.67
N TYR A 474 -8.33 -3.98 13.07
CA TYR A 474 -9.19 -4.68 12.12
C TYR A 474 -9.86 -3.70 11.15
N GLU A 475 -10.39 -2.60 11.64
CA GLU A 475 -11.05 -1.55 10.85
C GLU A 475 -10.10 -0.90 9.82
N LYS A 476 -8.84 -0.68 10.20
CA LYS A 476 -7.81 -0.09 9.31
C LYS A 476 -7.05 -1.12 8.47
N SER A 477 -7.48 -2.37 8.45
CA SER A 477 -6.76 -3.44 7.74
C SER A 477 -7.64 -4.30 6.86
N SER A 478 -8.92 -4.46 7.18
CA SER A 478 -9.81 -5.37 6.48
C SER A 478 -10.51 -4.70 5.29
N VAL A 479 -10.70 -5.48 4.23
CA VAL A 479 -11.59 -5.19 3.12
C VAL A 479 -12.70 -6.24 3.08
N ALA A 480 -13.78 -5.95 2.38
CA ALA A 480 -14.85 -6.92 2.22
C ALA A 480 -14.52 -7.97 1.17
N PHE A 481 -15.06 -9.18 1.32
CA PHE A 481 -15.23 -10.10 0.20
C PHE A 481 -16.66 -10.67 0.21
N ILE A 482 -17.40 -10.37 -0.85
CA ILE A 482 -18.81 -10.73 -1.00
C ILE A 482 -18.96 -11.53 -2.27
N MET A 483 -19.65 -12.66 -2.19
CA MET A 483 -20.04 -13.49 -3.36
C MET A 483 -21.57 -13.52 -3.46
N TYR A 484 -22.09 -13.23 -4.64
CA TYR A 484 -23.52 -13.21 -4.91
C TYR A 484 -23.84 -13.82 -6.27
N GLY A 485 -24.94 -14.54 -6.40
CA GLY A 485 -25.37 -15.09 -7.66
C GLY A 485 -26.20 -16.36 -7.52
N LYS A 486 -26.45 -17.02 -8.66
CA LYS A 486 -27.21 -18.27 -8.68
C LYS A 486 -26.51 -19.36 -7.88
N ASN A 487 -27.21 -19.96 -6.92
CA ASN A 487 -26.73 -21.06 -6.08
C ASN A 487 -25.53 -20.73 -5.18
N ILE A 488 -25.16 -19.46 -5.01
CA ILE A 488 -24.20 -19.05 -3.98
C ILE A 488 -24.89 -19.21 -2.60
N PRO A 489 -24.26 -19.90 -1.63
CA PRO A 489 -24.82 -20.02 -0.28
C PRO A 489 -25.07 -18.65 0.35
N ILE A 490 -26.21 -18.52 1.07
CA ILE A 490 -26.54 -17.30 1.82
C ILE A 490 -26.01 -17.46 3.23
N GLN A 491 -24.90 -16.78 3.54
CA GLN A 491 -24.29 -16.87 4.86
C GLN A 491 -23.35 -15.70 5.16
N LYS A 492 -23.26 -15.35 6.42
CA LYS A 492 -22.16 -14.55 6.97
C LYS A 492 -21.08 -15.54 7.41
N ASN A 493 -19.89 -15.48 6.79
CA ASN A 493 -18.85 -16.50 6.95
C ASN A 493 -17.62 -15.88 7.66
N ASP A 494 -17.17 -16.53 8.73
CA ASP A 494 -16.04 -16.11 9.57
C ASP A 494 -14.70 -16.74 9.16
N ASN A 495 -14.67 -17.59 8.12
CA ASN A 495 -13.44 -18.18 7.64
C ASN A 495 -12.50 -17.06 7.16
N PRO A 496 -11.25 -17.06 7.65
CA PRO A 496 -10.29 -16.05 7.28
C PRO A 496 -9.82 -16.18 5.84
N GLY A 497 -9.62 -15.06 5.17
CA GLY A 497 -9.17 -15.06 3.78
C GLY A 497 -8.41 -13.79 3.38
N SER A 498 -7.95 -13.80 2.14
CA SER A 498 -7.32 -12.67 1.47
C SER A 498 -7.47 -12.79 -0.04
N HIS A 499 -6.98 -11.82 -0.77
CA HIS A 499 -7.10 -11.78 -2.24
C HIS A 499 -6.61 -13.04 -2.95
N ILE A 500 -5.55 -13.68 -2.46
CA ILE A 500 -5.05 -14.94 -3.06
C ILE A 500 -6.01 -16.12 -2.89
N ASP A 501 -7.00 -16.01 -2.01
CA ASP A 501 -7.99 -17.04 -1.73
C ASP A 501 -9.23 -16.94 -2.65
N ILE A 502 -9.39 -15.84 -3.38
CA ILE A 502 -10.54 -15.61 -4.27
C ILE A 502 -10.61 -16.69 -5.36
N MET A 503 -9.53 -16.89 -6.11
CA MET A 503 -9.50 -17.87 -7.21
C MET A 503 -9.77 -19.28 -6.74
N PRO A 504 -9.06 -19.85 -5.74
CA PRO A 504 -9.35 -21.21 -5.28
C PRO A 504 -10.75 -21.34 -4.68
N THR A 505 -11.32 -20.29 -4.07
CA THR A 505 -12.71 -20.31 -3.59
C THR A 505 -13.71 -20.47 -4.74
N LEU A 506 -13.49 -19.76 -5.85
CA LEU A 506 -14.30 -19.90 -7.06
C LEU A 506 -14.13 -21.31 -7.67
N PHE A 507 -12.89 -21.80 -7.75
CA PHE A 507 -12.61 -23.10 -8.36
C PHE A 507 -13.25 -24.26 -7.59
N GLU A 508 -13.19 -24.26 -6.26
CA GLU A 508 -13.84 -25.28 -5.43
C GLU A 508 -15.38 -25.24 -5.51
N LEU A 509 -15.95 -24.17 -6.06
CA LEU A 509 -17.38 -24.10 -6.35
C LEU A 509 -17.75 -24.64 -7.74
N ILE A 510 -16.90 -24.41 -8.76
CA ILE A 510 -17.30 -24.56 -10.17
C ILE A 510 -16.45 -25.54 -10.97
N ALA A 511 -15.27 -25.93 -10.48
CA ALA A 511 -14.38 -26.80 -11.22
C ALA A 511 -14.83 -28.28 -11.09
N PRO A 512 -14.67 -29.08 -12.15
CA PRO A 512 -14.96 -30.52 -12.08
C PRO A 512 -13.99 -31.21 -11.10
N LYS A 513 -14.40 -32.37 -10.60
CA LYS A 513 -13.55 -33.21 -9.73
C LYS A 513 -12.20 -33.48 -10.40
N ASP A 514 -11.13 -33.44 -9.60
CA ASP A 514 -9.74 -33.68 -10.01
C ASP A 514 -9.18 -32.65 -11.01
N PHE A 515 -9.87 -31.51 -11.22
CA PHE A 515 -9.31 -30.40 -11.99
C PHE A 515 -8.07 -29.85 -11.28
N GLU A 516 -6.92 -29.88 -11.96
CA GLU A 516 -5.64 -29.40 -11.42
C GLU A 516 -5.48 -27.91 -11.64
N TYR A 517 -5.23 -27.21 -10.55
CA TYR A 517 -4.91 -25.78 -10.56
C TYR A 517 -3.78 -25.43 -9.59
N TYR A 518 -3.19 -24.25 -9.74
CA TYR A 518 -2.06 -23.79 -8.93
C TYR A 518 -2.45 -22.54 -8.17
N SER A 519 -2.20 -22.50 -6.85
CA SER A 519 -2.57 -21.37 -6.00
C SER A 519 -1.72 -21.30 -4.73
N PHE A 520 -1.37 -20.08 -4.32
CA PHE A 520 -0.87 -19.82 -2.96
C PHE A 520 -1.98 -19.83 -1.92
N GLY A 521 -3.20 -19.49 -2.33
CA GLY A 521 -4.39 -19.47 -1.48
C GLY A 521 -5.12 -20.83 -1.42
N LYS A 522 -6.17 -20.85 -0.60
CA LYS A 522 -7.09 -21.99 -0.44
C LYS A 522 -8.53 -21.50 -0.41
N SER A 523 -9.48 -22.41 -0.72
CA SER A 523 -10.90 -22.07 -0.66
C SER A 523 -11.33 -21.64 0.73
N MET A 524 -12.07 -20.53 0.82
CA MET A 524 -12.66 -20.04 2.06
C MET A 524 -13.93 -20.79 2.47
N PHE A 525 -14.45 -21.68 1.63
CA PHE A 525 -15.50 -22.64 2.02
C PHE A 525 -14.96 -23.89 2.71
N ASP A 526 -13.64 -24.05 2.71
CA ASP A 526 -12.97 -25.12 3.45
C ASP A 526 -12.54 -24.59 4.83
N ASP A 527 -12.24 -25.49 5.75
CA ASP A 527 -11.67 -25.09 7.04
C ASP A 527 -10.28 -24.49 6.84
N LYS A 528 -10.13 -23.26 7.24
CA LYS A 528 -8.91 -22.45 7.10
C LYS A 528 -8.50 -21.84 8.42
N ASN A 529 -7.20 -21.90 8.68
CA ASN A 529 -6.63 -21.36 9.90
C ASN A 529 -6.36 -19.85 9.83
N PHE A 530 -6.05 -19.32 8.63
CA PHE A 530 -5.68 -17.91 8.46
C PHE A 530 -5.91 -17.40 7.02
N GLY A 531 -6.06 -16.08 6.89
CA GLY A 531 -5.90 -15.29 5.66
C GLY A 531 -4.59 -14.53 5.69
N LEU A 532 -3.93 -14.37 4.54
CA LEU A 532 -2.61 -13.77 4.39
C LEU A 532 -2.68 -12.44 3.65
N GLY A 533 -2.48 -11.32 4.36
CA GLY A 533 -2.28 -9.99 3.78
C GLY A 533 -0.82 -9.55 3.82
N TYR A 534 -0.54 -8.37 3.26
CA TYR A 534 0.80 -7.78 3.33
C TYR A 534 1.17 -7.46 4.79
N GLN A 535 2.21 -8.12 5.29
CA GLN A 535 2.67 -8.02 6.69
C GLN A 535 1.56 -8.31 7.73
N LYS A 536 0.48 -8.97 7.34
CA LYS A 536 -0.66 -9.24 8.21
C LYS A 536 -1.13 -10.69 8.04
N MET A 537 -1.64 -11.25 9.12
CA MET A 537 -2.39 -12.50 9.07
C MET A 537 -3.64 -12.38 9.94
N ILE A 538 -4.75 -12.87 9.43
CA ILE A 538 -6.02 -12.92 10.13
C ILE A 538 -6.45 -14.37 10.34
N SER A 539 -6.96 -14.68 11.53
CA SER A 539 -7.65 -15.93 11.85
C SER A 539 -9.07 -15.61 12.31
N LYS A 540 -9.85 -16.63 12.69
CA LYS A 540 -11.15 -16.40 13.34
C LYS A 540 -11.05 -15.68 14.68
N LYS A 541 -9.88 -15.67 15.32
CA LYS A 541 -9.68 -15.24 16.70
C LYS A 541 -8.89 -13.95 16.83
N GLU A 542 -8.00 -13.68 15.89
CA GLU A 542 -7.09 -12.54 15.96
C GLU A 542 -6.61 -12.07 14.60
N LEU A 543 -6.28 -10.80 14.52
CA LEU A 543 -5.53 -10.18 13.44
C LEU A 543 -4.15 -9.76 13.96
N ASN A 544 -3.10 -10.24 13.31
CA ASN A 544 -1.71 -9.91 13.62
C ASN A 544 -1.11 -9.06 12.50
N TYR A 545 -0.41 -7.99 12.89
CA TYR A 545 0.37 -7.14 12.00
C TYR A 545 1.86 -7.25 12.35
N PHE A 546 2.71 -7.50 11.37
CA PHE A 546 4.15 -7.76 11.47
C PHE A 546 4.97 -6.66 10.76
N PRO A 547 4.98 -5.44 11.26
CA PRO A 547 5.75 -4.36 10.63
C PRO A 547 7.25 -4.67 10.66
N ASN A 548 7.96 -4.27 9.60
CA ASN A 548 9.40 -4.56 9.48
C ASN A 548 10.24 -3.91 10.59
N ASP A 549 9.80 -2.75 11.11
CA ASP A 549 10.60 -1.89 11.98
C ASP A 549 9.96 -1.60 13.34
N LYS A 550 8.86 -2.29 13.67
CA LYS A 550 8.10 -2.09 14.91
C LYS A 550 7.80 -3.42 15.58
N LYS A 551 7.34 -3.36 16.82
CA LYS A 551 6.82 -4.56 17.50
C LYS A 551 5.54 -5.00 16.79
N PRO A 552 5.29 -6.32 16.68
CA PRO A 552 4.01 -6.83 16.19
C PRO A 552 2.83 -6.28 17.00
N GLU A 553 1.74 -5.99 16.29
CA GLU A 553 0.46 -5.59 16.88
C GLU A 553 -0.55 -6.73 16.71
N THR A 554 -1.41 -6.92 17.70
CA THR A 554 -2.46 -7.93 17.67
C THR A 554 -3.80 -7.32 18.04
N PHE A 555 -4.80 -7.53 17.22
CA PHE A 555 -6.20 -7.25 17.54
C PHE A 555 -6.91 -8.57 17.84
N ILE A 556 -7.43 -8.69 19.05
CA ILE A 556 -8.16 -9.89 19.52
C ILE A 556 -9.63 -9.73 19.13
N MET A 557 -10.14 -10.64 18.31
CA MET A 557 -11.53 -10.72 17.92
C MET A 557 -12.36 -11.62 18.85
N ASP A 558 -11.71 -12.60 19.48
CA ASP A 558 -12.30 -13.51 20.46
C ASP A 558 -11.65 -13.30 21.83
N ALA A 559 -12.42 -12.80 22.79
CA ALA A 559 -11.98 -12.48 24.15
C ALA A 559 -11.39 -13.69 24.93
N SER A 560 -11.57 -14.92 24.46
CA SER A 560 -10.98 -16.12 25.06
C SER A 560 -9.46 -16.24 24.88
N LYS A 561 -8.86 -15.45 23.97
CA LYS A 561 -7.43 -15.50 23.66
C LYS A 561 -6.71 -14.26 24.21
N LYS A 562 -5.63 -14.48 24.95
CA LYS A 562 -4.86 -13.40 25.63
C LYS A 562 -3.45 -13.12 25.07
N SER A 563 -2.96 -13.83 24.05
CA SER A 563 -1.58 -13.71 23.61
C SER A 563 -1.39 -13.84 22.12
N PHE A 564 -0.39 -13.11 21.59
CA PHE A 564 0.13 -13.21 20.24
C PHE A 564 0.62 -14.64 19.92
N ASP A 565 0.15 -15.20 18.83
CA ASP A 565 0.60 -16.50 18.33
C ASP A 565 1.84 -16.35 17.43
N LYS A 566 3.02 -16.62 17.99
CA LYS A 566 4.29 -16.60 17.26
C LYS A 566 4.33 -17.57 16.08
N SER A 567 3.48 -18.61 16.08
CA SER A 567 3.40 -19.56 14.96
C SER A 567 2.86 -18.91 13.69
N MET A 568 1.96 -17.93 13.80
CA MET A 568 1.43 -17.19 12.65
C MET A 568 2.52 -16.40 11.92
N LYS A 569 3.42 -15.72 12.66
CA LYS A 569 4.55 -15.01 12.04
C LYS A 569 5.47 -15.97 11.27
N LYS A 570 5.76 -17.14 11.84
CA LYS A 570 6.58 -18.15 11.18
C LYS A 570 5.93 -18.69 9.92
N GLU A 571 4.62 -18.89 9.95
CA GLU A 571 3.86 -19.34 8.78
C GLU A 571 3.79 -18.25 7.69
N HIS A 572 3.57 -16.99 8.09
CA HIS A 572 3.68 -15.83 7.20
C HIS A 572 5.02 -15.82 6.47
N ASP A 573 6.12 -15.91 7.21
CA ASP A 573 7.46 -15.81 6.62
C ASP A 573 7.79 -16.97 5.68
N LYS A 574 7.28 -18.17 5.95
CA LYS A 574 7.41 -19.30 5.02
C LYS A 574 6.74 -19.00 3.68
N ILE A 575 5.47 -18.60 3.70
CA ILE A 575 4.72 -18.35 2.47
C ILE A 575 5.32 -17.18 1.70
N MET A 576 5.68 -16.10 2.40
CA MET A 576 6.33 -14.94 1.79
C MET A 576 7.70 -15.27 1.20
N ALA A 577 8.46 -16.16 1.83
CA ALA A 577 9.74 -16.64 1.29
C ALA A 577 9.56 -17.39 -0.03
N LEU A 578 8.54 -18.23 -0.14
CA LEU A 578 8.23 -18.94 -1.37
C LEU A 578 7.75 -17.96 -2.47
N ALA A 579 6.87 -17.02 -2.11
CA ALA A 579 6.40 -15.98 -3.03
C ALA A 579 7.56 -15.13 -3.55
N TRP A 580 8.46 -14.70 -2.66
CA TRP A 580 9.65 -13.96 -3.03
C TRP A 580 10.55 -14.75 -3.99
N TYR A 581 10.80 -16.02 -3.66
CA TYR A 581 11.64 -16.88 -4.49
C TYR A 581 11.02 -17.04 -5.88
N TYR A 582 9.71 -17.35 -5.95
CA TYR A 582 8.99 -17.51 -7.22
C TYR A 582 9.04 -16.23 -8.07
N THR A 583 8.86 -15.08 -7.43
CA THR A 583 8.92 -13.77 -8.09
C THR A 583 10.33 -13.43 -8.61
N MET A 584 11.37 -13.65 -7.80
CA MET A 584 12.72 -13.16 -8.09
C MET A 584 13.59 -14.17 -8.82
N LYS A 585 13.34 -15.45 -8.67
CA LYS A 585 14.19 -16.55 -9.18
C LYS A 585 13.45 -17.47 -10.15
N GLY A 586 12.14 -17.28 -10.30
CA GLY A 586 11.29 -18.11 -11.16
C GLY A 586 10.91 -19.45 -10.56
N ASN A 587 10.42 -20.36 -11.41
CA ASN A 587 9.80 -21.62 -10.96
C ASN A 587 10.80 -22.71 -10.54
N ASN A 588 12.03 -22.68 -11.06
CA ASN A 588 12.99 -23.76 -10.82
C ASN A 588 13.70 -23.58 -9.47
N LEU A 589 13.49 -24.53 -8.55
CA LEU A 589 14.24 -24.63 -7.31
C LEU A 589 15.60 -25.27 -7.60
N LYS A 590 16.69 -24.70 -7.06
CA LYS A 590 18.03 -25.28 -7.24
C LYS A 590 18.06 -26.68 -6.62
N LYS A 591 18.23 -27.73 -7.41
CA LYS A 591 18.61 -29.04 -6.87
C LYS A 591 20.01 -28.90 -6.28
N LYS A 592 20.18 -29.03 -4.97
CA LYS A 592 21.46 -29.39 -4.42
C LYS A 592 21.79 -30.78 -4.93
N SER A 593 22.85 -30.93 -5.74
CA SER A 593 23.48 -32.22 -5.92
C SER A 593 23.78 -32.77 -4.53
N ILE A 594 23.06 -33.78 -4.11
CA ILE A 594 23.41 -34.57 -2.94
C ILE A 594 24.78 -35.18 -3.28
N LYS A 595 25.86 -34.58 -2.72
CA LYS A 595 27.18 -35.17 -2.67
C LYS A 595 27.23 -36.06 -1.42
#